data_70e0cf6d67662a34beb256545887adf0
#
_entry.id   70e0cf6d67662a34beb256545887adf0
#
_cell.length_a   1.000
_cell.length_b   1.000
_cell.length_c   1.000
_cell.angle_alpha   90.00
_cell.angle_beta   90.00
_cell.angle_gamma   90.00
#
_symmetry.space_group_name_H-M   'P 1'
#
loop_
_entity.id
_entity.type
_entity.pdbx_description
1 polymer ?
#
loop_
_entity_poly.entity_id
_entity_poly.type
_entity_poly.pdbx_seq_one_letter_code
_entity_poly.pdbx_strand_id
1 'polypeptide(L)'
;MSVSIGVTYRQANSEDWKGIYDLYSSLSQEDLYLRFFSFHKISEEEVKKLVLDFSDHTTVVAVINNLIVGEATIFNDGEFALVVHPSYRRQGIGTELVKILIKIAKLKGICKVKFYTLPDNYPMIRIGKKLGFKIKEDEDEVIGLLNLC
;
A
#
# COMPACT_ATOMS: atom_id res chain seq x y z
N MET A 1 7.77 -30.31 -7.68
CA MET A 1 6.39 -29.86 -7.47
C MET A 1 6.40 -28.50 -6.77
N SER A 2 5.86 -27.50 -7.41
CA SER A 2 5.80 -26.17 -6.81
C SER A 2 4.62 -26.09 -5.85
N VAL A 3 4.87 -25.60 -4.64
CA VAL A 3 3.81 -25.31 -3.68
C VAL A 3 3.51 -23.82 -3.79
N SER A 4 2.31 -23.45 -4.23
CA SER A 4 1.92 -22.06 -4.20
C SER A 4 1.65 -21.68 -2.76
N ILE A 5 2.33 -20.63 -2.29
CA ILE A 5 2.09 -20.09 -0.97
C ILE A 5 0.88 -19.18 -1.06
N GLY A 6 -0.18 -19.51 -0.33
CA GLY A 6 -1.39 -18.73 -0.29
C GLY A 6 -1.20 -17.42 0.47
N VAL A 7 -1.62 -16.32 -0.14
CA VAL A 7 -1.64 -15.01 0.51
C VAL A 7 -3.06 -14.73 0.97
N THR A 8 -3.21 -14.35 2.23
CA THR A 8 -4.47 -13.88 2.78
C THR A 8 -4.47 -12.37 2.84
N TYR A 9 -5.52 -11.76 2.33
CA TYR A 9 -5.72 -10.30 2.36
C TYR A 9 -6.88 -9.99 3.29
N ARG A 10 -6.67 -9.11 4.23
CA ARG A 10 -7.71 -8.71 5.18
C ARG A 10 -7.49 -7.30 5.71
N GLN A 11 -8.52 -6.72 6.28
CA GLN A 11 -8.38 -5.44 6.97
C GLN A 11 -7.51 -5.62 8.21
N ALA A 12 -6.66 -4.64 8.48
CA ALA A 12 -5.82 -4.64 9.67
C ALA A 12 -6.67 -4.47 10.93
N ASN A 13 -6.24 -5.11 12.01
CA ASN A 13 -6.83 -4.92 13.34
C ASN A 13 -5.77 -4.41 14.33
N SER A 14 -6.18 -4.11 15.55
CA SER A 14 -5.30 -3.51 16.56
C SER A 14 -4.09 -4.37 16.91
N GLU A 15 -4.17 -5.68 16.73
CA GLU A 15 -3.07 -6.60 17.05
C GLU A 15 -1.99 -6.62 15.96
N ASP A 16 -2.27 -6.06 14.80
CA ASP A 16 -1.36 -6.09 13.65
C ASP A 16 -0.23 -5.06 13.73
N TRP A 17 -0.26 -4.14 14.70
CA TRP A 17 0.72 -3.06 14.73
C TRP A 17 2.17 -3.55 14.74
N LYS A 18 2.45 -4.62 15.48
CA LYS A 18 3.81 -5.15 15.58
C LYS A 18 4.26 -5.76 14.25
N GLY A 19 3.40 -6.53 13.60
CA GLY A 19 3.69 -7.11 12.29
C GLY A 19 3.93 -6.04 11.23
N ILE A 20 3.14 -4.97 11.25
CA ILE A 20 3.33 -3.84 10.35
C ILE A 20 4.64 -3.10 10.66
N TYR A 21 4.93 -2.89 11.95
CA TYR A 21 6.20 -2.29 12.36
C TYR A 21 7.40 -3.11 11.88
N ASP A 22 7.34 -4.43 12.03
CA ASP A 22 8.39 -5.33 11.54
C ASP A 22 8.52 -5.27 10.01
N LEU A 23 7.40 -5.18 9.29
CA LEU A 23 7.41 -4.99 7.84
C LEU A 23 8.17 -3.72 7.45
N TYR A 24 7.84 -2.59 8.07
CA TYR A 24 8.51 -1.32 7.78
C TYR A 24 9.98 -1.36 8.18
N SER A 25 10.33 -2.10 9.23
CA SER A 25 11.74 -2.27 9.65
C SER A 25 12.56 -3.08 8.65
N SER A 26 11.91 -3.86 7.79
CA SER A 26 12.57 -4.62 6.72
C SER A 26 12.88 -3.79 5.49
N LEU A 27 12.34 -2.58 5.39
CA LEU A 27 12.47 -1.73 4.21
C LEU A 27 13.80 -0.98 4.23
N SER A 28 14.37 -0.74 3.03
CA SER A 28 15.54 0.11 2.87
C SER A 28 15.16 1.59 3.05
N GLN A 29 16.15 2.46 3.17
CA GLN A 29 15.93 3.90 3.19
C GLN A 29 15.26 4.36 1.89
N GLU A 30 15.63 3.77 0.76
CA GLU A 30 15.02 4.07 -0.53
C GLU A 30 13.53 3.70 -0.54
N ASP A 31 13.18 2.51 -0.03
CA ASP A 31 11.79 2.07 0.09
C ASP A 31 10.97 3.03 0.95
N LEU A 32 11.52 3.46 2.09
CA LEU A 32 10.86 4.41 2.97
C LEU A 32 10.66 5.77 2.30
N TYR A 33 11.64 6.20 1.52
CA TYR A 33 11.53 7.44 0.76
C TYR A 33 10.42 7.34 -0.30
N LEU A 34 10.31 6.21 -0.99
CA LEU A 34 9.24 5.98 -1.97
C LEU A 34 7.85 5.99 -1.32
N ARG A 35 7.75 5.60 -0.04
CA ARG A 35 6.49 5.58 0.70
C ARG A 35 6.11 6.93 1.30
N PHE A 36 7.09 7.65 1.87
CA PHE A 36 6.85 8.84 2.68
C PHE A 36 7.41 10.12 2.08
N PHE A 37 8.15 10.07 0.98
CA PHE A 37 8.94 11.19 0.44
C PHE A 37 9.91 11.76 1.47
N SER A 38 10.40 10.90 2.36
CA SER A 38 11.28 11.25 3.48
C SER A 38 12.08 10.02 3.89
N PHE A 39 13.28 10.23 4.45
CA PHE A 39 14.14 9.14 4.93
C PHE A 39 13.89 8.79 6.40
N HIS A 40 12.81 9.27 7.00
CA HIS A 40 12.54 8.94 8.39
C HIS A 40 12.09 7.49 8.56
N LYS A 41 12.46 6.89 9.68
CA LYS A 41 11.94 5.57 10.07
C LYS A 41 10.57 5.75 10.68
N ILE A 42 9.67 4.83 10.37
CA ILE A 42 8.35 4.86 10.99
C ILE A 42 8.48 4.48 12.47
N SER A 43 7.80 5.22 13.33
CA SER A 43 7.77 4.94 14.77
C SER A 43 6.65 3.95 15.11
N GLU A 44 6.74 3.33 16.30
CA GLU A 44 5.65 2.49 16.80
C GLU A 44 4.34 3.26 16.89
N GLU A 45 4.39 4.52 17.32
CA GLU A 45 3.18 5.36 17.44
C GLU A 45 2.52 5.61 16.09
N GLU A 46 3.32 5.87 15.05
CA GLU A 46 2.80 6.05 13.69
C GLU A 46 2.12 4.77 13.19
N VAL A 47 2.73 3.61 13.44
CA VAL A 47 2.15 2.32 13.06
C VAL A 47 0.86 2.05 13.84
N LYS A 48 0.86 2.31 15.13
CA LYS A 48 -0.34 2.12 15.96
C LYS A 48 -1.51 2.96 15.48
N LYS A 49 -1.26 4.18 15.00
CA LYS A 49 -2.32 5.02 14.42
C LYS A 49 -2.97 4.38 13.18
N LEU A 50 -2.21 3.62 12.41
CA LEU A 50 -2.77 2.93 11.23
C LEU A 50 -3.81 1.87 11.60
N VAL A 51 -3.71 1.30 12.82
CA VAL A 51 -4.56 0.18 13.24
C VAL A 51 -5.49 0.50 14.41
N LEU A 52 -5.33 1.64 15.07
CA LEU A 52 -6.14 2.01 16.23
C LEU A 52 -7.10 3.16 15.96
N ASP A 53 -6.83 3.98 14.97
CA ASP A 53 -7.67 5.10 14.60
C ASP A 53 -8.08 4.97 13.14
N PHE A 54 -9.31 4.55 12.88
CA PHE A 54 -9.85 4.34 11.54
C PHE A 54 -10.76 5.47 11.08
N SER A 55 -10.71 6.63 11.73
CA SER A 55 -11.61 7.74 11.42
C SER A 55 -11.38 8.34 10.03
N ASP A 56 -10.14 8.32 9.52
CA ASP A 56 -9.78 8.96 8.25
C ASP A 56 -9.17 8.01 7.21
N HIS A 57 -9.06 6.71 7.52
CA HIS A 57 -8.41 5.76 6.62
C HIS A 57 -8.86 4.32 6.85
N THR A 58 -8.51 3.46 5.89
CA THR A 58 -8.68 2.00 6.00
C THR A 58 -7.37 1.34 5.61
N THR A 59 -6.89 0.42 6.44
CA THR A 59 -5.64 -0.30 6.22
C THR A 59 -5.91 -1.77 5.97
N VAL A 60 -5.27 -2.33 4.95
CA VAL A 60 -5.35 -3.73 4.55
C VAL A 60 -3.96 -4.34 4.63
N VAL A 61 -3.87 -5.58 5.08
CA VAL A 61 -2.61 -6.32 5.15
C VAL A 61 -2.66 -7.58 4.29
N ALA A 62 -1.51 -7.94 3.74
CA ALA A 62 -1.28 -9.21 3.05
C ALA A 62 -0.48 -10.10 4.00
N VAL A 63 -0.95 -11.32 4.23
CA VAL A 63 -0.39 -12.23 5.25
C VAL A 63 -0.02 -13.56 4.60
N ILE A 64 1.19 -14.04 4.86
CA ILE A 64 1.67 -15.37 4.49
C ILE A 64 2.20 -16.04 5.76
N ASN A 65 1.62 -17.20 6.15
CA ASN A 65 2.06 -17.95 7.33
C ASN A 65 2.21 -17.07 8.58
N ASN A 66 1.20 -16.27 8.87
CA ASN A 66 1.16 -15.34 10.01
C ASN A 66 2.16 -14.18 9.92
N LEU A 67 2.89 -14.04 8.81
CA LEU A 67 3.79 -12.92 8.59
C LEU A 67 3.10 -11.87 7.72
N ILE A 68 3.07 -10.62 8.16
CA ILE A 68 2.57 -9.51 7.36
C ILE A 68 3.65 -9.15 6.33
N VAL A 69 3.35 -9.38 5.06
CA VAL A 69 4.27 -9.17 3.94
C VAL A 69 3.90 -7.97 3.07
N GLY A 70 2.76 -7.36 3.33
CA GLY A 70 2.32 -6.15 2.63
C GLY A 70 1.34 -5.37 3.47
N GLU A 71 1.32 -4.07 3.28
CA GLU A 71 0.37 -3.15 3.91
C GLU A 71 -0.03 -2.07 2.92
N ALA A 72 -1.32 -1.78 2.86
CA ALA A 72 -1.85 -0.73 2.01
C ALA A 72 -2.88 0.06 2.78
N THR A 73 -2.82 1.38 2.67
CA THR A 73 -3.75 2.29 3.35
C THR A 73 -4.36 3.24 2.34
N ILE A 74 -5.69 3.35 2.38
CA ILE A 74 -6.42 4.37 1.63
C ILE A 74 -7.07 5.34 2.59
N PHE A 75 -6.85 6.64 2.35
CA PHE A 75 -7.46 7.71 3.13
C PHE A 75 -8.82 8.07 2.55
N ASN A 76 -9.66 8.74 3.35
CA ASN A 76 -11.02 9.08 2.93
C ASN A 76 -11.06 10.06 1.75
N ASP A 77 -9.97 10.79 1.49
CA ASP A 77 -9.84 11.64 0.30
C ASP A 77 -9.49 10.86 -0.98
N GLY A 78 -9.29 9.55 -0.87
CA GLY A 78 -8.96 8.68 -1.99
C GLY A 78 -7.47 8.46 -2.22
N GLU A 79 -6.60 9.16 -1.51
CA GLU A 79 -5.16 8.93 -1.61
C GLU A 79 -4.78 7.62 -0.94
N PHE A 80 -3.90 6.86 -1.58
CA PHE A 80 -3.41 5.62 -1.00
C PHE A 80 -1.90 5.47 -1.16
N ALA A 81 -1.35 4.58 -0.35
CA ALA A 81 0.04 4.15 -0.44
C ALA A 81 0.16 2.71 0.04
N LEU A 82 1.22 2.03 -0.37
CA LEU A 82 1.44 0.65 0.02
C LEU A 82 2.94 0.32 0.09
N VAL A 83 3.25 -0.74 0.82
CA VAL A 83 4.57 -1.35 0.84
C VAL A 83 4.45 -2.86 0.76
N VAL A 84 5.45 -3.51 0.17
CA VAL A 84 5.56 -4.97 0.12
C VAL A 84 6.95 -5.35 0.63
N HIS A 85 7.01 -6.37 1.48
CA HIS A 85 8.26 -6.88 2.03
C HIS A 85 9.23 -7.23 0.89
N PRO A 86 10.51 -6.83 1.00
CA PRO A 86 11.49 -7.06 -0.09
C PRO A 86 11.59 -8.50 -0.58
N SER A 87 11.44 -9.47 0.31
CA SER A 87 11.53 -10.89 -0.04
C SER A 87 10.29 -11.46 -0.75
N TYR A 88 9.20 -10.68 -0.82
CA TYR A 88 7.93 -11.13 -1.39
C TYR A 88 7.48 -10.30 -2.59
N ARG A 89 8.37 -9.52 -3.17
CA ARG A 89 8.09 -8.71 -4.37
C ARG A 89 7.99 -9.59 -5.61
N ARG A 90 7.38 -9.06 -6.66
CA ARG A 90 7.18 -9.71 -7.97
C ARG A 90 6.25 -10.93 -7.90
N GLN A 91 5.36 -10.97 -6.92
CA GLN A 91 4.38 -12.04 -6.75
C GLN A 91 2.93 -11.55 -6.88
N GLY A 92 2.75 -10.31 -7.35
CA GLY A 92 1.42 -9.75 -7.55
C GLY A 92 0.75 -9.20 -6.29
N ILE A 93 1.44 -9.16 -5.16
CA ILE A 93 0.86 -8.70 -3.88
C ILE A 93 0.45 -7.24 -3.96
N GLY A 94 1.32 -6.38 -4.50
CA GLY A 94 0.99 -4.96 -4.66
C GLY A 94 -0.24 -4.73 -5.51
N THR A 95 -0.36 -5.45 -6.62
CA THR A 95 -1.52 -5.37 -7.51
C THR A 95 -2.80 -5.77 -6.79
N GLU A 96 -2.78 -6.88 -6.04
CA GLU A 96 -3.96 -7.33 -5.29
C GLU A 96 -4.34 -6.34 -4.20
N LEU A 97 -3.36 -5.77 -3.49
CA LEU A 97 -3.63 -4.74 -2.49
C LEU A 97 -4.35 -3.54 -3.10
N VAL A 98 -3.88 -3.04 -4.25
CA VAL A 98 -4.53 -1.90 -4.91
C VAL A 98 -5.95 -2.26 -5.37
N LYS A 99 -6.17 -3.46 -5.89
CA LYS A 99 -7.51 -3.92 -6.27
C LYS A 99 -8.46 -3.89 -5.07
N ILE A 100 -8.00 -4.32 -3.91
CA ILE A 100 -8.79 -4.31 -2.67
C ILE A 100 -9.11 -2.88 -2.25
N LEU A 101 -8.12 -1.98 -2.30
CA LEU A 101 -8.34 -0.56 -1.99
C LEU A 101 -9.38 0.07 -2.92
N ILE A 102 -9.36 -0.28 -4.20
CA ILE A 102 -10.36 0.21 -5.17
C ILE A 102 -11.77 -0.28 -4.76
N LYS A 103 -11.90 -1.55 -4.37
CA LYS A 103 -13.18 -2.07 -3.86
C LYS A 103 -13.66 -1.31 -2.64
N ILE A 104 -12.76 -1.07 -1.68
CA ILE A 104 -13.07 -0.31 -0.47
C ILE A 104 -13.52 1.10 -0.83
N ALA A 105 -12.83 1.76 -1.75
CA ALA A 105 -13.21 3.09 -2.21
C ALA A 105 -14.62 3.10 -2.79
N LYS A 106 -14.96 2.14 -3.63
CA LYS A 106 -16.31 2.01 -4.20
C LYS A 106 -17.35 1.84 -3.11
N LEU A 107 -17.11 0.99 -2.13
CA LEU A 107 -18.04 0.75 -1.02
C LEU A 107 -18.25 1.97 -0.14
N LYS A 108 -17.23 2.82 -0.02
CA LYS A 108 -17.29 4.05 0.78
C LYS A 108 -17.80 5.26 -0.01
N GLY A 109 -18.08 5.12 -1.29
CA GLY A 109 -18.53 6.23 -2.13
C GLY A 109 -17.40 7.21 -2.49
N ILE A 110 -16.15 6.77 -2.43
CA ILE A 110 -15.00 7.58 -2.86
C ILE A 110 -14.94 7.59 -4.38
N CYS A 111 -15.05 8.76 -4.98
CA CYS A 111 -15.13 8.89 -6.44
C CYS A 111 -13.79 8.90 -7.14
N LYS A 112 -12.73 9.32 -6.48
CA LYS A 112 -11.38 9.38 -7.06
C LYS A 112 -10.38 8.69 -6.17
N VAL A 113 -9.63 7.75 -6.74
CA VAL A 113 -8.53 7.07 -6.07
C VAL A 113 -7.23 7.57 -6.70
N LYS A 114 -6.25 7.93 -5.88
CA LYS A 114 -5.02 8.53 -6.36
C LYS A 114 -3.81 8.08 -5.57
N PHE A 115 -2.67 8.07 -6.23
CA PHE A 115 -1.38 7.85 -5.57
C PHE A 115 -0.34 8.83 -6.10
N TYR A 116 0.63 9.10 -5.25
CA TYR A 116 1.81 9.90 -5.57
C TYR A 116 3.03 9.03 -5.38
N THR A 117 3.96 9.09 -6.33
CA THR A 117 5.21 8.34 -6.21
C THR A 117 6.34 9.04 -6.96
N LEU A 118 7.55 8.55 -6.79
CA LEU A 118 8.71 9.06 -7.51
C LEU A 118 8.79 8.45 -8.91
N PRO A 119 9.40 9.16 -9.89
CA PRO A 119 9.53 8.65 -11.26
C PRO A 119 10.25 7.31 -11.37
N ASP A 120 11.12 6.97 -10.42
CA ASP A 120 11.88 5.71 -10.40
C ASP A 120 11.07 4.52 -9.90
N ASN A 121 9.90 4.75 -9.33
CA ASN A 121 9.09 3.66 -8.80
C ASN A 121 8.33 2.96 -9.92
N TYR A 122 9.06 2.27 -10.77
CA TYR A 122 8.50 1.55 -11.91
C TYR A 122 7.46 0.50 -11.52
N PRO A 123 7.64 -0.27 -10.43
CA PRO A 123 6.61 -1.24 -10.03
C PRO A 123 5.25 -0.59 -9.76
N MET A 124 5.23 0.54 -9.03
CA MET A 124 3.97 1.23 -8.72
C MET A 124 3.33 1.83 -9.97
N ILE A 125 4.14 2.41 -10.85
CA ILE A 125 3.68 2.98 -12.12
C ILE A 125 3.05 1.88 -12.98
N ARG A 126 3.68 0.71 -13.06
CA ARG A 126 3.12 -0.44 -13.81
C ARG A 126 1.80 -0.91 -13.23
N ILE A 127 1.68 -0.99 -11.91
CA ILE A 127 0.42 -1.35 -11.24
C ILE A 127 -0.68 -0.34 -11.62
N GLY A 128 -0.36 0.95 -11.54
CA GLY A 128 -1.31 2.00 -11.91
C GLY A 128 -1.79 1.86 -13.34
N LYS A 129 -0.87 1.71 -14.29
CA LYS A 129 -1.21 1.54 -15.71
C LYS A 129 -2.07 0.29 -15.94
N LYS A 130 -1.69 -0.82 -15.32
CA LYS A 130 -2.42 -2.10 -15.45
C LYS A 130 -3.86 -2.00 -14.94
N LEU A 131 -4.09 -1.24 -13.88
CA LEU A 131 -5.42 -1.12 -13.27
C LEU A 131 -6.24 0.05 -13.80
N GLY A 132 -5.74 0.75 -14.83
CA GLY A 132 -6.49 1.78 -15.51
C GLY A 132 -6.33 3.19 -14.96
N PHE A 133 -5.34 3.42 -14.12
CA PHE A 133 -5.03 4.77 -13.63
C PHE A 133 -4.50 5.63 -14.76
N LYS A 134 -4.93 6.88 -14.79
CA LYS A 134 -4.34 7.89 -15.66
C LYS A 134 -3.07 8.40 -14.99
N ILE A 135 -1.95 8.26 -15.67
CA ILE A 135 -0.63 8.60 -15.12
C ILE A 135 -0.17 9.95 -15.66
N LYS A 136 0.22 10.85 -14.76
CA LYS A 136 0.87 12.11 -15.09
C LYS A 136 2.27 12.11 -14.50
N GLU A 137 3.27 12.35 -15.32
CA GLU A 137 4.66 12.40 -14.90
C GLU A 137 5.20 13.81 -15.09
N ASP A 138 5.93 14.31 -14.08
CA ASP A 138 6.81 15.45 -14.23
C ASP A 138 8.21 15.05 -13.77
N GLU A 139 9.13 16.00 -13.64
CA GLU A 139 10.53 15.71 -13.30
C GLU A 139 10.69 15.14 -11.88
N ASP A 140 9.80 15.50 -10.98
CA ASP A 140 9.94 15.22 -9.56
C ASP A 140 8.93 14.22 -9.03
N GLU A 141 7.81 14.00 -9.72
CA GLU A 141 6.69 13.27 -9.18
C GLU A 141 5.85 12.58 -10.26
N VAL A 142 5.26 11.47 -9.89
CA VAL A 142 4.26 10.76 -10.70
C VAL A 142 2.96 10.72 -9.92
N ILE A 143 1.86 11.09 -10.58
CA ILE A 143 0.52 11.04 -10.01
C ILE A 143 -0.31 10.05 -10.80
N GLY A 144 -0.91 9.07 -10.11
CA GLY A 144 -1.89 8.18 -10.70
C GLY A 144 -3.30 8.54 -10.23
N LEU A 145 -4.24 8.60 -11.16
CA LEU A 145 -5.61 8.98 -10.85
C LEU A 145 -6.60 8.01 -11.51
N LEU A 146 -7.55 7.51 -10.73
CA LEU A 146 -8.62 6.63 -11.18
C LEU A 146 -9.97 7.19 -10.75
N ASN A 147 -10.84 7.45 -11.73
CA ASN A 147 -12.22 7.89 -11.48
C ASN A 147 -13.13 6.68 -11.32
N LEU A 148 -13.89 6.62 -10.23
CA LEU A 148 -14.82 5.54 -9.93
C LEU A 148 -16.30 5.95 -10.10
N CYS A 149 -16.55 7.24 -10.20
CA CYS A 149 -17.92 7.76 -10.37
C CYS A 149 -18.20 8.20 -11.80
#